data_a11eba9df85eadd6cbd03d1d168a6bca
#
_entry.id   a11eba9df85eadd6cbd03d1d168a6bca
#
_cell.length_a   1.000
_cell.length_b   1.000
_cell.length_c   1.000
_cell.angle_alpha   90.00
_cell.angle_beta   90.00
_cell.angle_gamma   90.00
#
_symmetry.space_group_name_H-M   'P 1'
#
loop_
_entity.id
_entity.type
_entity.pdbx_description
1 polymer ?
#
loop_
_entity_poly.entity_id
_entity_poly.type
_entity_poly.pdbx_seq_one_letter_code
_entity_poly.pdbx_strand_id
1 'polypeptide(L)'
;MALCLVGSEMCIRDRGHALNNSIQDLLVRYYRMNNYETLWQPGTDHAGIATQALVEKKLEKENLSKIDLGREKFIEKVWEWKNEYGDIIINQLKKLGCSCDWSRNAFTMDENLSKSVIKVFVELHKKKLIYKAEKLVNWDTVLKTAISDLEVDQREMNSKIYYIRYPIDNSSEFITIATTRPETMLGDTAIAVNPKDKRYKNHVGKTVTIPIVGRKIKIIKDNYADPEQGTGALKITPAHDFNDYDVGQRNKLEIINVFTEEGKINDNAPKDYIGLDRFDARKKILNELKEKDFFVKEENIKNKVPYGDRSNSVIEPFLTEQWFVDAKKLAIKAKKIVK
;
A
#
# COMPACT_ATOMS: atom_id res chain seq x y z
N MET A 1 -22.58 -21.94 -0.59
CA MET A 1 -22.38 -21.33 -1.92
C MET A 1 -21.77 -19.92 -1.88
N ALA A 2 -21.68 -19.27 -0.75
CA ALA A 2 -21.15 -17.90 -0.61
C ALA A 2 -19.64 -17.79 -0.36
N LEU A 3 -18.94 -18.88 -0.19
CA LEU A 3 -17.57 -18.93 0.33
C LEU A 3 -16.43 -18.74 -0.68
N CYS A 4 -16.76 -18.75 -1.96
CA CYS A 4 -15.75 -18.45 -2.98
C CYS A 4 -15.82 -17.01 -3.52
N LEU A 5 -16.44 -16.07 -2.84
CA LEU A 5 -16.78 -14.75 -3.36
C LEU A 5 -15.65 -13.72 -3.25
N VAL A 6 -14.56 -14.04 -2.59
CA VAL A 6 -13.47 -13.09 -2.43
C VAL A 6 -12.20 -13.79 -2.87
N GLY A 7 -11.75 -13.45 -4.07
CA GLY A 7 -10.35 -13.51 -4.51
C GLY A 7 -9.50 -14.72 -4.17
N SER A 8 -10.07 -15.85 -3.76
CA SER A 8 -9.27 -17.04 -3.64
C SER A 8 -9.19 -17.71 -5.00
N GLU A 9 -8.02 -17.73 -5.57
CA GLU A 9 -7.69 -18.49 -6.80
C GLU A 9 -7.96 -20.01 -6.66
N MET A 10 -8.52 -20.43 -5.53
CA MET A 10 -8.93 -21.81 -5.25
C MET A 10 -10.32 -22.17 -5.79
N CYS A 11 -11.00 -21.26 -6.50
CA CYS A 11 -12.31 -21.56 -7.09
C CYS A 11 -12.44 -20.98 -8.49
N ILE A 12 -12.78 -21.81 -9.47
CA ILE A 12 -13.27 -21.32 -10.77
C ILE A 12 -14.69 -20.82 -10.58
N ARG A 13 -14.83 -19.51 -10.44
CA ARG A 13 -16.17 -18.88 -10.27
C ARG A 13 -16.58 -17.98 -11.37
N ASP A 14 -15.62 -17.41 -12.05
CA ASP A 14 -15.92 -16.50 -13.12
C ASP A 14 -15.74 -17.16 -14.49
N ARG A 15 -16.38 -16.55 -15.46
CA ARG A 15 -16.29 -16.95 -16.87
C ARG A 15 -14.84 -16.80 -17.40
N GLY A 16 -14.04 -15.91 -16.80
CA GLY A 16 -12.66 -15.67 -17.22
C GLY A 16 -11.77 -16.87 -16.96
N HIS A 17 -11.83 -17.44 -15.77
CA HIS A 17 -11.09 -18.68 -15.44
C HIS A 17 -11.52 -19.85 -16.33
N ALA A 18 -12.83 -20.06 -16.49
CA ALA A 18 -13.35 -21.12 -17.35
C ALA A 18 -12.90 -20.93 -18.81
N LEU A 19 -12.98 -19.70 -19.35
CA LEU A 19 -12.55 -19.38 -20.71
C LEU A 19 -11.06 -19.61 -20.89
N ASN A 20 -10.23 -19.11 -19.99
CA ASN A 20 -8.77 -19.27 -20.07
C ASN A 20 -8.37 -20.75 -20.09
N ASN A 21 -8.92 -21.56 -19.19
CA ASN A 21 -8.62 -22.99 -19.15
C ASN A 21 -9.18 -23.74 -20.39
N SER A 22 -10.35 -23.35 -20.91
CA SER A 22 -10.90 -23.94 -22.12
C SER A 22 -10.06 -23.64 -23.37
N ILE A 23 -9.51 -22.42 -23.48
CA ILE A 23 -8.59 -22.07 -24.59
C ILE A 23 -7.30 -22.88 -24.51
N GLN A 24 -6.72 -23.01 -23.30
CA GLN A 24 -5.53 -23.82 -23.10
C GLN A 24 -5.80 -25.30 -23.44
N ASP A 25 -6.93 -25.86 -23.00
CA ASP A 25 -7.32 -27.25 -23.28
C ASP A 25 -7.52 -27.48 -24.78
N LEU A 26 -8.16 -26.54 -25.48
CA LEU A 26 -8.33 -26.59 -26.94
C LEU A 26 -6.98 -26.70 -27.65
N LEU A 27 -6.02 -25.82 -27.27
CA LEU A 27 -4.68 -25.82 -27.89
C LEU A 27 -3.92 -27.11 -27.57
N VAL A 28 -3.96 -27.58 -26.33
CA VAL A 28 -3.30 -28.83 -25.92
C VAL A 28 -3.86 -30.03 -26.70
N ARG A 29 -5.18 -30.13 -26.81
CA ARG A 29 -5.84 -31.20 -27.60
C ARG A 29 -5.51 -31.11 -29.08
N TYR A 30 -5.53 -29.91 -29.66
CA TYR A 30 -5.16 -29.68 -31.03
C TYR A 30 -3.76 -30.17 -31.33
N TYR A 31 -2.77 -29.83 -30.54
CA TYR A 31 -1.38 -30.27 -30.76
C TYR A 31 -1.21 -31.76 -30.53
N ARG A 32 -1.87 -32.37 -29.55
CA ARG A 32 -1.86 -33.83 -29.33
C ARG A 32 -2.45 -34.58 -30.54
N MET A 33 -3.55 -34.07 -31.11
CA MET A 33 -4.16 -34.64 -32.32
C MET A 33 -3.25 -34.52 -33.57
N ASN A 34 -2.33 -33.58 -33.58
CA ASN A 34 -1.31 -33.42 -34.60
C ASN A 34 0.00 -34.16 -34.25
N ASN A 35 -0.03 -35.15 -33.37
CA ASN A 35 1.10 -36.00 -32.97
C ASN A 35 2.24 -35.22 -32.25
N TYR A 36 1.98 -34.09 -31.64
CA TYR A 36 2.94 -33.43 -30.74
C TYR A 36 2.82 -33.97 -29.32
N GLU A 37 3.94 -34.24 -28.67
CA GLU A 37 3.97 -34.49 -27.25
C GLU A 37 3.72 -33.17 -26.51
N THR A 38 2.53 -33.05 -25.89
CA THR A 38 2.09 -31.83 -25.24
C THR A 38 1.76 -32.10 -23.81
N LEU A 39 2.56 -31.55 -22.88
CA LEU A 39 2.33 -31.58 -21.45
C LEU A 39 1.54 -30.35 -21.02
N TRP A 40 0.44 -30.58 -20.33
CA TRP A 40 -0.25 -29.53 -19.57
C TRP A 40 -0.22 -29.90 -18.09
N GLN A 41 0.75 -29.33 -17.36
CA GLN A 41 0.92 -29.56 -15.93
C GLN A 41 0.01 -28.63 -15.14
N PRO A 42 -0.89 -29.15 -14.29
CA PRO A 42 -1.71 -28.33 -13.41
C PRO A 42 -0.94 -27.94 -12.15
N GLY A 43 -1.40 -26.83 -11.51
CA GLY A 43 -0.92 -26.42 -10.22
C GLY A 43 -1.89 -25.47 -9.56
N THR A 44 -1.79 -25.36 -8.24
CA THR A 44 -2.60 -24.46 -7.42
C THR A 44 -1.73 -23.51 -6.64
N ASP A 45 -2.15 -22.26 -6.54
CA ASP A 45 -1.50 -21.23 -5.74
C ASP A 45 -2.04 -21.23 -4.32
N HIS A 46 -1.18 -20.89 -3.34
CA HIS A 46 -1.57 -20.77 -1.93
C HIS A 46 -2.32 -19.46 -1.62
N ALA A 47 -2.40 -18.53 -2.57
CA ALA A 47 -3.09 -17.25 -2.48
C ALA A 47 -2.72 -16.36 -1.26
N GLY A 48 -1.71 -16.71 -0.50
CA GLY A 48 -1.10 -15.95 0.58
C GLY A 48 -2.08 -15.26 1.53
N ILE A 49 -2.02 -13.93 1.57
CA ILE A 49 -2.81 -13.10 2.49
C ILE A 49 -4.33 -13.24 2.31
N ALA A 50 -4.81 -13.55 1.09
CA ALA A 50 -6.24 -13.74 0.85
C ALA A 50 -6.78 -14.96 1.60
N THR A 51 -6.03 -16.07 1.60
CA THR A 51 -6.37 -17.27 2.36
C THR A 51 -6.34 -16.99 3.87
N GLN A 52 -5.31 -16.28 4.34
CA GLN A 52 -5.21 -15.89 5.76
C GLN A 52 -6.40 -15.04 6.20
N ALA A 53 -6.78 -14.03 5.41
CA ALA A 53 -7.93 -13.18 5.71
C ALA A 53 -9.27 -13.97 5.78
N LEU A 54 -9.43 -15.01 4.97
CA LEU A 54 -10.60 -15.89 5.06
C LEU A 54 -10.60 -16.72 6.34
N VAL A 55 -9.45 -17.25 6.72
CA VAL A 55 -9.30 -18.01 7.99
C VAL A 55 -9.54 -17.08 9.19
N GLU A 56 -9.01 -15.85 9.17
CA GLU A 56 -9.27 -14.84 10.21
C GLU A 56 -10.77 -14.57 10.36
N LYS A 57 -11.49 -14.34 9.25
CA LYS A 57 -12.95 -14.17 9.28
C LYS A 57 -13.72 -15.38 9.80
N LYS A 58 -13.20 -16.60 9.58
CA LYS A 58 -13.79 -17.82 10.16
C LYS A 58 -13.57 -17.85 11.68
N LEU A 59 -12.35 -17.53 12.14
CA LEU A 59 -12.01 -17.48 13.55
C LEU A 59 -12.81 -16.40 14.32
N GLU A 60 -13.00 -15.23 13.72
CA GLU A 60 -13.82 -14.14 14.30
C GLU A 60 -15.24 -14.59 14.62
N LYS A 61 -15.84 -15.44 13.77
CA LYS A 61 -17.17 -16.03 14.03
C LYS A 61 -17.18 -16.99 15.21
N GLU A 62 -16.02 -17.55 15.54
CA GLU A 62 -15.80 -18.42 16.69
C GLU A 62 -15.32 -17.63 17.92
N ASN A 63 -15.31 -16.29 17.86
CA ASN A 63 -14.75 -15.35 18.85
C ASN A 63 -13.27 -15.62 19.19
N LEU A 64 -12.50 -16.03 18.19
CA LEU A 64 -11.06 -16.26 18.28
C LEU A 64 -10.33 -15.25 17.39
N SER A 65 -9.14 -14.82 17.83
CA SER A 65 -8.26 -14.01 16.99
C SER A 65 -6.95 -14.75 16.68
N LYS A 66 -6.28 -14.38 15.58
CA LYS A 66 -4.96 -14.93 15.26
C LYS A 66 -3.91 -14.58 16.32
N ILE A 67 -4.11 -13.45 17.06
CA ILE A 67 -3.20 -13.00 18.12
C ILE A 67 -3.33 -13.95 19.32
N ASP A 68 -4.58 -14.29 19.73
CA ASP A 68 -4.84 -15.17 20.86
C ASP A 68 -4.37 -16.61 20.60
N LEU A 69 -4.48 -17.08 19.34
CA LEU A 69 -4.00 -18.39 18.93
C LEU A 69 -2.47 -18.46 18.87
N GLY A 70 -1.80 -17.36 18.52
CA GLY A 70 -0.39 -17.34 18.19
C GLY A 70 -0.09 -17.94 16.81
N ARG A 71 1.15 -17.72 16.33
CA ARG A 71 1.55 -18.04 14.95
C ARG A 71 1.38 -19.51 14.58
N GLU A 72 1.81 -20.42 15.43
CA GLU A 72 1.82 -21.87 15.11
C GLU A 72 0.41 -22.40 14.90
N LYS A 73 -0.48 -22.18 15.87
CA LYS A 73 -1.87 -22.61 15.79
C LYS A 73 -2.64 -21.93 14.66
N PHE A 74 -2.32 -20.66 14.37
CA PHE A 74 -2.92 -19.97 13.22
C PHE A 74 -2.51 -20.63 11.89
N ILE A 75 -1.23 -20.99 11.73
CA ILE A 75 -0.74 -21.72 10.55
C ILE A 75 -1.43 -23.07 10.42
N GLU A 76 -1.62 -23.81 11.52
CA GLU A 76 -2.39 -25.07 11.51
C GLU A 76 -3.81 -24.85 10.97
N LYS A 77 -4.51 -23.80 11.40
CA LYS A 77 -5.84 -23.44 10.88
C LYS A 77 -5.84 -23.09 9.40
N VAL A 78 -4.79 -22.45 8.91
CA VAL A 78 -4.62 -22.15 7.47
C VAL A 78 -4.42 -23.46 6.68
N TRP A 79 -3.64 -24.43 7.21
CA TRP A 79 -3.47 -25.75 6.58
C TRP A 79 -4.75 -26.59 6.64
N GLU A 80 -5.53 -26.56 7.72
CA GLU A 80 -6.85 -27.17 7.79
C GLU A 80 -7.77 -26.64 6.68
N TRP A 81 -7.82 -25.30 6.52
CA TRP A 81 -8.57 -24.65 5.45
C TRP A 81 -8.12 -25.11 4.05
N LYS A 82 -6.81 -25.13 3.80
CA LYS A 82 -6.24 -25.61 2.54
C LYS A 82 -6.64 -27.07 2.26
N ASN A 83 -6.60 -27.93 3.25
CA ASN A 83 -6.96 -29.35 3.09
C ASN A 83 -8.47 -29.54 2.83
N GLU A 84 -9.32 -28.70 3.43
CA GLU A 84 -10.77 -28.74 3.24
C GLU A 84 -11.19 -28.23 1.86
N TYR A 85 -10.55 -27.14 1.36
CA TYR A 85 -11.01 -26.43 0.18
C TYR A 85 -10.06 -26.54 -1.03
N GLY A 86 -8.83 -26.94 -0.85
CA GLY A 86 -7.79 -26.92 -1.91
C GLY A 86 -8.09 -27.81 -3.11
N ASP A 87 -8.86 -28.88 -2.95
CA ASP A 87 -9.21 -29.78 -4.04
C ASP A 87 -10.45 -29.36 -4.83
N ILE A 88 -11.14 -28.30 -4.39
CA ILE A 88 -12.37 -27.84 -5.05
C ILE A 88 -12.06 -27.37 -6.49
N ILE A 89 -11.02 -26.55 -6.67
CA ILE A 89 -10.64 -26.05 -8.00
C ILE A 89 -10.22 -27.17 -8.94
N ILE A 90 -9.47 -28.15 -8.43
CA ILE A 90 -9.04 -29.31 -9.20
C ILE A 90 -10.23 -30.12 -9.69
N ASN A 91 -11.20 -30.36 -8.78
CA ASN A 91 -12.43 -31.07 -9.12
C ASN A 91 -13.31 -30.29 -10.11
N GLN A 92 -13.32 -28.97 -10.02
CA GLN A 92 -14.01 -28.11 -11.01
C GLN A 92 -13.36 -28.18 -12.38
N LEU A 93 -12.02 -28.12 -12.46
CA LEU A 93 -11.27 -28.25 -13.71
C LEU A 93 -11.45 -29.65 -14.36
N LYS A 94 -11.46 -30.69 -13.56
CA LYS A 94 -11.78 -32.06 -14.05
C LYS A 94 -13.19 -32.14 -14.61
N LYS A 95 -14.19 -31.53 -13.94
CA LYS A 95 -15.57 -31.47 -14.42
C LYS A 95 -15.72 -30.61 -15.70
N LEU A 96 -14.91 -29.58 -15.84
CA LEU A 96 -14.83 -28.76 -17.06
C LEU A 96 -14.23 -29.55 -18.23
N GLY A 97 -13.58 -30.68 -17.97
CA GLY A 97 -12.97 -31.56 -18.98
C GLY A 97 -11.52 -31.21 -19.31
N CYS A 98 -10.86 -30.42 -18.51
CA CYS A 98 -9.45 -30.05 -18.73
C CYS A 98 -8.54 -31.29 -18.78
N SER A 99 -7.79 -31.44 -19.88
CA SER A 99 -6.92 -32.59 -20.16
C SER A 99 -5.50 -32.44 -19.56
N CYS A 100 -5.43 -31.92 -18.35
CA CYS A 100 -4.18 -31.79 -17.61
C CYS A 100 -3.60 -33.16 -17.22
N ASP A 101 -2.30 -33.22 -17.04
CA ASP A 101 -1.64 -34.35 -16.37
C ASP A 101 -1.81 -34.22 -14.85
N TRP A 102 -2.90 -34.76 -14.35
CA TRP A 102 -3.28 -34.68 -12.92
C TRP A 102 -2.30 -35.41 -11.99
N SER A 103 -1.47 -36.33 -12.52
CA SER A 103 -0.43 -37.01 -11.75
C SER A 103 0.71 -36.08 -11.34
N ARG A 104 0.85 -34.96 -12.07
CA ARG A 104 1.86 -33.93 -11.84
C ARG A 104 1.30 -32.67 -11.17
N ASN A 105 0.11 -32.78 -10.56
CA ASN A 105 -0.45 -31.64 -9.84
C ASN A 105 0.52 -31.16 -8.77
N ALA A 106 0.79 -29.85 -8.75
CA ALA A 106 1.70 -29.21 -7.82
C ALA A 106 0.99 -28.09 -7.04
N PHE A 107 1.43 -27.89 -5.81
CA PHE A 107 1.00 -26.78 -4.97
C PHE A 107 2.19 -25.86 -4.69
N THR A 108 2.01 -24.55 -4.76
CA THR A 108 3.11 -23.57 -4.68
C THR A 108 3.92 -23.65 -3.36
N MET A 109 3.37 -24.25 -2.30
CA MET A 109 4.07 -24.49 -1.04
C MET A 109 4.58 -25.94 -0.86
N ASP A 110 4.55 -26.77 -1.91
CA ASP A 110 5.17 -28.07 -1.87
C ASP A 110 6.68 -27.97 -1.58
N GLU A 111 7.23 -28.97 -0.92
CA GLU A 111 8.61 -28.95 -0.42
C GLU A 111 9.65 -28.62 -1.51
N ASN A 112 9.51 -29.21 -2.71
CA ASN A 112 10.43 -28.97 -3.80
C ASN A 112 10.35 -27.55 -4.36
N LEU A 113 9.13 -26.98 -4.43
CA LEU A 113 8.92 -25.61 -4.86
C LEU A 113 9.43 -24.63 -3.80
N SER A 114 9.18 -24.88 -2.53
CA SER A 114 9.71 -24.10 -1.41
C SER A 114 11.24 -24.04 -1.41
N LYS A 115 11.91 -25.18 -1.63
CA LYS A 115 13.37 -25.26 -1.77
C LYS A 115 13.86 -24.43 -2.96
N SER A 116 13.15 -24.48 -4.08
CA SER A 116 13.49 -23.72 -5.29
C SER A 116 13.36 -22.20 -5.06
N VAL A 117 12.30 -21.76 -4.39
CA VAL A 117 12.09 -20.36 -4.01
C VAL A 117 13.24 -19.86 -3.13
N ILE A 118 13.58 -20.59 -2.08
CA ILE A 118 14.69 -20.23 -1.18
C ILE A 118 16.01 -20.16 -1.95
N LYS A 119 16.30 -21.13 -2.82
CA LYS A 119 17.52 -21.13 -3.64
C LYS A 119 17.60 -19.89 -4.52
N VAL A 120 16.52 -19.55 -5.24
CA VAL A 120 16.48 -18.38 -6.14
C VAL A 120 16.61 -17.09 -5.32
N PHE A 121 15.94 -16.99 -4.17
CA PHE A 121 16.06 -15.83 -3.29
C PHE A 121 17.52 -15.59 -2.86
N VAL A 122 18.20 -16.66 -2.38
CA VAL A 122 19.59 -16.59 -1.95
C VAL A 122 20.53 -16.20 -3.10
N GLU A 123 20.31 -16.77 -4.30
CA GLU A 123 21.11 -16.43 -5.48
C GLU A 123 20.93 -14.97 -5.92
N LEU A 124 19.70 -14.47 -5.91
CA LEU A 124 19.41 -13.07 -6.25
C LEU A 124 19.99 -12.11 -5.20
N HIS A 125 19.94 -12.47 -3.92
CA HIS A 125 20.55 -11.70 -2.85
C HIS A 125 22.08 -11.64 -3.01
N LYS A 126 22.75 -12.79 -3.29
CA LYS A 126 24.20 -12.82 -3.59
C LYS A 126 24.58 -11.93 -4.77
N LYS A 127 23.72 -11.82 -5.78
CA LYS A 127 23.87 -10.93 -6.95
C LYS A 127 23.49 -9.47 -6.66
N LYS A 128 23.11 -9.13 -5.44
CA LYS A 128 22.64 -7.80 -5.03
C LYS A 128 21.43 -7.30 -5.84
N LEU A 129 20.60 -8.22 -6.30
CA LEU A 129 19.35 -7.94 -7.02
C LEU A 129 18.13 -7.96 -6.09
N ILE A 130 18.23 -8.65 -4.96
CA ILE A 130 17.29 -8.54 -3.83
C ILE A 130 18.04 -7.86 -2.68
N TYR A 131 17.40 -6.89 -2.07
CA TYR A 131 17.96 -6.12 -0.95
C TYR A 131 16.86 -5.68 0.01
N LYS A 132 17.23 -5.45 1.27
CA LYS A 132 16.36 -4.92 2.29
C LYS A 132 16.60 -3.42 2.43
N ALA A 133 15.55 -2.63 2.45
CA ALA A 133 15.64 -1.18 2.60
C ALA A 133 14.38 -0.64 3.29
N GLU A 134 14.54 0.46 4.00
CA GLU A 134 13.44 1.25 4.51
C GLU A 134 12.95 2.19 3.41
N LYS A 135 11.69 2.03 3.01
CA LYS A 135 11.02 2.87 2.01
C LYS A 135 9.57 3.08 2.35
N LEU A 136 9.01 4.12 1.77
CA LEU A 136 7.57 4.35 1.82
C LEU A 136 6.86 3.31 0.96
N VAL A 137 5.85 2.66 1.53
CA VAL A 137 5.02 1.64 0.85
C VAL A 137 3.54 1.94 1.07
N ASN A 138 2.68 1.38 0.22
CA ASN A 138 1.25 1.32 0.51
C ASN A 138 1.02 0.35 1.67
N TRP A 139 0.44 0.83 2.75
CA TRP A 139 0.23 0.09 3.98
C TRP A 139 -1.24 -0.05 4.31
N ASP A 140 -1.69 -1.27 4.48
CA ASP A 140 -3.03 -1.58 4.97
C ASP A 140 -3.03 -1.61 6.50
N THR A 141 -3.68 -0.64 7.10
CA THR A 141 -3.70 -0.46 8.56
C THR A 141 -4.57 -1.49 9.30
N VAL A 142 -5.47 -2.17 8.59
CA VAL A 142 -6.33 -3.23 9.13
C VAL A 142 -5.61 -4.58 9.06
N LEU A 143 -5.06 -4.91 7.89
CA LEU A 143 -4.32 -6.15 7.69
C LEU A 143 -2.89 -6.09 8.24
N LYS A 144 -2.39 -4.88 8.56
CA LYS A 144 -1.02 -4.61 9.05
C LYS A 144 0.05 -5.19 8.11
N THR A 145 -0.08 -4.87 6.84
CA THR A 145 0.82 -5.35 5.80
C THR A 145 1.00 -4.34 4.69
N ALA A 146 2.16 -4.39 4.04
CA ALA A 146 2.36 -3.71 2.78
C ALA A 146 1.53 -4.39 1.68
N ILE A 147 0.97 -3.60 0.79
CA ILE A 147 0.24 -4.08 -0.39
C ILE A 147 0.84 -3.49 -1.67
N SER A 148 0.68 -4.18 -2.79
CA SER A 148 1.17 -3.71 -4.08
C SER A 148 0.29 -2.60 -4.65
N ASP A 149 0.84 -1.80 -5.57
CA ASP A 149 0.08 -0.74 -6.25
C ASP A 149 -1.14 -1.29 -7.01
N LEU A 150 -1.09 -2.56 -7.45
CA LEU A 150 -2.19 -3.22 -8.16
C LEU A 150 -3.36 -3.59 -7.24
N GLU A 151 -3.14 -3.66 -5.94
CA GLU A 151 -4.13 -3.97 -4.91
C GLU A 151 -4.74 -2.70 -4.29
N VAL A 152 -4.35 -1.52 -4.80
CA VAL A 152 -4.87 -0.21 -4.35
C VAL A 152 -5.94 0.28 -5.31
N ASP A 153 -7.16 0.34 -4.82
CA ASP A 153 -8.34 0.87 -5.54
C ASP A 153 -8.47 2.37 -5.29
N GLN A 154 -8.33 3.17 -6.35
CA GLN A 154 -8.47 4.63 -6.27
C GLN A 154 -9.94 5.04 -6.40
N ARG A 155 -10.57 5.42 -5.29
CA ARG A 155 -11.98 5.80 -5.24
C ARG A 155 -12.15 7.30 -5.22
N GLU A 156 -12.97 7.83 -6.15
CA GLU A 156 -13.37 9.23 -6.13
C GLU A 156 -14.38 9.47 -4.99
N MET A 157 -14.04 10.37 -4.09
CA MET A 157 -14.86 10.69 -2.92
C MET A 157 -15.02 12.20 -2.76
N ASN A 158 -16.18 12.61 -2.22
CA ASN A 158 -16.35 13.97 -1.75
C ASN A 158 -15.47 14.18 -0.51
N SER A 159 -14.58 15.11 -0.57
CA SER A 159 -13.58 15.42 0.45
C SER A 159 -13.52 16.92 0.68
N LYS A 160 -12.68 17.35 1.61
CA LYS A 160 -12.43 18.75 1.90
C LYS A 160 -10.94 19.07 1.78
N ILE A 161 -10.63 20.25 1.30
CA ILE A 161 -9.33 20.86 1.40
C ILE A 161 -9.37 21.97 2.47
N TYR A 162 -8.37 21.98 3.33
CA TYR A 162 -8.29 22.87 4.48
C TYR A 162 -7.16 23.85 4.32
N TYR A 163 -7.41 25.13 4.56
CA TYR A 163 -6.44 26.21 4.46
C TYR A 163 -5.98 26.59 5.87
N ILE A 164 -4.67 26.50 6.11
CA ILE A 164 -4.07 26.63 7.45
C ILE A 164 -2.92 27.64 7.38
N ARG A 165 -2.85 28.57 8.34
CA ARG A 165 -1.76 29.55 8.48
C ARG A 165 -0.62 28.99 9.30
N TYR A 166 0.60 29.12 8.79
CA TYR A 166 1.83 28.83 9.53
C TYR A 166 2.54 30.14 9.79
N PRO A 167 2.73 30.57 11.07
CA PRO A 167 3.41 31.82 11.39
C PRO A 167 4.87 31.79 10.97
N ILE A 168 5.33 32.87 10.33
CA ILE A 168 6.73 33.05 9.96
C ILE A 168 7.47 33.61 11.17
N ASP A 169 8.54 32.94 11.58
CA ASP A 169 9.34 33.33 12.73
C ASP A 169 9.90 34.75 12.56
N ASN A 170 9.91 35.51 13.68
CA ASN A 170 10.35 36.89 13.75
C ASN A 170 9.62 37.86 12.80
N SER A 171 8.37 37.54 12.48
CA SER A 171 7.48 38.35 11.64
C SER A 171 6.05 38.26 12.13
N SER A 172 5.21 39.23 11.79
CA SER A 172 3.76 39.16 11.94
C SER A 172 3.06 38.49 10.74
N GLU A 173 3.83 37.99 9.77
CA GLU A 173 3.33 37.37 8.56
C GLU A 173 3.05 35.88 8.75
N PHE A 174 2.19 35.33 7.90
CA PHE A 174 1.86 33.92 7.83
C PHE A 174 2.06 33.41 6.42
N ILE A 175 2.43 32.13 6.27
CA ILE A 175 2.29 31.42 5.03
C ILE A 175 1.07 30.49 5.13
N THR A 176 0.16 30.55 4.18
CA THR A 176 -1.04 29.70 4.17
C THR A 176 -0.80 28.51 3.27
N ILE A 177 -1.00 27.31 3.81
CA ILE A 177 -0.97 26.04 3.05
C ILE A 177 -2.38 25.51 2.84
N ALA A 178 -2.56 24.66 1.83
CA ALA A 178 -3.80 23.92 1.58
C ALA A 178 -3.53 22.43 1.63
N THR A 179 -4.32 21.67 2.41
CA THR A 179 -4.14 20.21 2.58
C THR A 179 -5.47 19.49 2.71
N THR A 180 -5.55 18.28 2.18
CA THR A 180 -6.65 17.35 2.41
C THR A 180 -6.45 16.49 3.66
N ARG A 181 -5.22 16.50 4.21
CA ARG A 181 -4.78 15.64 5.31
C ARG A 181 -4.15 16.44 6.46
N PRO A 182 -4.94 17.23 7.20
CA PRO A 182 -4.40 18.04 8.29
C PRO A 182 -3.75 17.22 9.41
N GLU A 183 -4.13 15.95 9.60
CA GLU A 183 -3.52 15.07 10.60
C GLU A 183 -2.04 14.80 10.35
N THR A 184 -1.59 14.84 9.11
CA THR A 184 -0.17 14.61 8.80
C THR A 184 0.71 15.83 9.08
N MET A 185 0.13 17.03 9.35
CA MET A 185 0.90 18.21 9.71
C MET A 185 1.77 18.02 10.95
N LEU A 186 1.40 17.07 11.81
CA LEU A 186 2.19 16.70 12.98
C LEU A 186 3.60 16.20 12.59
N GLY A 187 3.79 15.71 11.37
CA GLY A 187 5.05 15.22 10.81
C GLY A 187 5.68 16.13 9.76
N ASP A 188 5.21 17.36 9.57
CA ASP A 188 5.77 18.29 8.57
C ASP A 188 7.23 18.62 8.85
N THR A 189 8.04 18.68 7.79
CA THR A 189 9.49 18.98 7.90
C THR A 189 9.93 20.14 7.02
N ALA A 190 9.11 20.58 6.09
CA ALA A 190 9.31 21.81 5.31
C ALA A 190 7.99 22.36 4.75
N ILE A 191 8.02 23.60 4.26
CA ILE A 191 7.07 24.13 3.30
C ILE A 191 7.80 24.33 1.98
N ALA A 192 7.29 23.74 0.90
CA ALA A 192 7.84 23.92 -0.42
C ALA A 192 7.08 25.01 -1.20
N VAL A 193 7.81 25.84 -1.92
CA VAL A 193 7.28 26.85 -2.84
C VAL A 193 8.01 26.78 -4.18
N ASN A 194 7.31 27.09 -5.26
CA ASN A 194 7.93 27.04 -6.58
C ASN A 194 8.97 28.16 -6.73
N PRO A 195 10.19 27.87 -7.26
CA PRO A 195 11.22 28.88 -7.47
C PRO A 195 10.78 30.05 -8.36
N LYS A 196 9.79 29.84 -9.22
CA LYS A 196 9.26 30.84 -10.15
C LYS A 196 8.11 31.65 -9.56
N ASP A 197 7.56 31.25 -8.40
CA ASP A 197 6.47 31.96 -7.77
C ASP A 197 6.95 33.21 -7.05
N LYS A 198 6.62 34.37 -7.64
CA LYS A 198 7.03 35.68 -7.11
C LYS A 198 6.42 36.01 -5.74
N ARG A 199 5.27 35.40 -5.39
CA ARG A 199 4.57 35.63 -4.10
C ARG A 199 5.44 35.25 -2.92
N TYR A 200 6.24 34.18 -3.08
CA TYR A 200 7.03 33.58 -2.00
C TYR A 200 8.54 33.85 -2.10
N LYS A 201 8.98 34.66 -3.08
CA LYS A 201 10.42 34.93 -3.32
C LYS A 201 11.16 35.39 -2.06
N ASN A 202 10.53 36.24 -1.25
CA ASN A 202 11.11 36.82 -0.04
C ASN A 202 10.91 35.96 1.21
N HIS A 203 10.20 34.82 1.10
CA HIS A 203 9.94 33.90 2.19
C HIS A 203 10.87 32.69 2.18
N VAL A 204 11.47 32.38 1.04
CA VAL A 204 12.40 31.24 0.89
C VAL A 204 13.57 31.38 1.86
N GLY A 205 13.84 30.27 2.58
CA GLY A 205 14.90 30.22 3.59
C GLY A 205 14.46 30.71 4.98
N LYS A 206 13.33 31.41 5.09
CA LYS A 206 12.75 31.76 6.39
C LYS A 206 12.25 30.50 7.09
N THR A 207 12.14 30.61 8.41
CA THR A 207 11.59 29.56 9.27
C THR A 207 10.13 29.86 9.59
N VAL A 208 9.32 28.83 9.66
CA VAL A 208 7.93 28.89 10.12
C VAL A 208 7.73 27.92 11.28
N THR A 209 6.79 28.23 12.13
CA THR A 209 6.39 27.37 13.25
C THR A 209 5.14 26.58 12.86
N ILE A 210 5.17 25.23 12.99
CA ILE A 210 4.00 24.39 12.76
C ILE A 210 2.98 24.66 13.87
N PRO A 211 1.74 25.08 13.56
CA PRO A 211 0.69 25.23 14.56
C PRO A 211 0.52 23.95 15.39
N ILE A 212 0.12 24.08 16.64
CA ILE A 212 -0.12 22.96 17.58
C ILE A 212 1.18 22.26 18.01
N VAL A 213 2.06 21.92 17.05
CA VAL A 213 3.30 21.15 17.30
C VAL A 213 4.41 22.03 17.88
N GLY A 214 4.50 23.29 17.43
CA GLY A 214 5.56 24.23 17.84
C GLY A 214 6.93 23.98 17.19
N ARG A 215 7.08 22.92 16.37
CA ARG A 215 8.33 22.63 15.64
C ARG A 215 8.57 23.66 14.56
N LYS A 216 9.84 24.05 14.43
CA LYS A 216 10.29 25.02 13.41
C LYS A 216 10.77 24.29 12.17
N ILE A 217 10.27 24.70 11.00
CA ILE A 217 10.63 24.15 9.67
C ILE A 217 10.96 25.25 8.71
N LYS A 218 11.70 24.93 7.64
CA LYS A 218 12.12 25.90 6.64
C LYS A 218 11.18 25.98 5.44
N ILE A 219 11.07 27.16 4.87
CA ILE A 219 10.49 27.34 3.53
C ILE A 219 11.57 27.06 2.50
N ILE A 220 11.38 26.03 1.67
CA ILE A 220 12.33 25.55 0.65
C ILE A 220 11.82 25.84 -0.76
N LYS A 221 12.74 25.85 -1.73
CA LYS A 221 12.41 25.89 -3.15
C LYS A 221 12.29 24.49 -3.70
N ASP A 222 11.16 24.17 -4.31
CA ASP A 222 11.01 22.90 -5.03
C ASP A 222 10.04 23.07 -6.21
N ASN A 223 10.38 22.54 -7.39
CA ASN A 223 9.55 22.60 -8.59
C ASN A 223 8.27 21.75 -8.45
N TYR A 224 8.19 20.88 -7.46
CA TYR A 224 7.00 20.08 -7.17
C TYR A 224 5.83 20.96 -6.71
N ALA A 225 6.07 22.06 -6.01
CA ALA A 225 5.02 23.00 -5.65
C ALA A 225 4.46 23.68 -6.90
N ASP A 226 3.17 23.46 -7.18
CA ASP A 226 2.48 24.09 -8.30
C ASP A 226 1.87 25.43 -7.87
N PRO A 227 2.27 26.57 -8.47
CA PRO A 227 1.75 27.88 -8.14
C PRO A 227 0.24 28.04 -8.35
N GLU A 228 -0.36 27.23 -9.23
CA GLU A 228 -1.78 27.26 -9.57
C GLU A 228 -2.64 26.35 -8.67
N GLN A 229 -2.03 25.51 -7.86
CA GLN A 229 -2.76 24.61 -6.96
C GLN A 229 -2.82 25.17 -5.53
N GLY A 230 -4.03 25.21 -4.96
CA GLY A 230 -4.27 25.66 -3.60
C GLY A 230 -3.74 27.09 -3.37
N THR A 231 -2.73 27.24 -2.51
CA THR A 231 -2.05 28.52 -2.26
C THR A 231 -0.74 28.66 -3.02
N GLY A 232 -0.26 27.62 -3.69
CA GLY A 232 1.09 27.56 -4.26
C GLY A 232 2.18 27.24 -3.22
N ALA A 233 1.84 27.22 -1.93
CA ALA A 233 2.70 26.76 -0.85
C ALA A 233 2.21 25.38 -0.38
N LEU A 234 3.11 24.41 -0.38
CA LEU A 234 2.83 23.02 -0.09
C LEU A 234 3.55 22.59 1.19
N LYS A 235 2.83 22.03 2.17
CA LYS A 235 3.45 21.38 3.31
C LYS A 235 4.15 20.09 2.83
N ILE A 236 5.29 19.77 3.38
CA ILE A 236 6.06 18.57 3.04
C ILE A 236 6.14 17.64 4.25
N THR A 237 5.54 16.46 4.10
CA THR A 237 5.50 15.40 5.11
C THR A 237 6.05 14.09 4.53
N PRO A 238 7.37 13.92 4.48
CA PRO A 238 8.01 12.81 3.72
C PRO A 238 7.60 11.41 4.17
N ALA A 239 7.17 11.23 5.41
CA ALA A 239 6.73 9.93 5.92
C ALA A 239 5.31 9.53 5.49
N HIS A 240 4.49 10.44 4.92
CA HIS A 240 3.06 10.24 4.72
C HIS A 240 2.54 10.57 3.33
N ASP A 241 3.43 10.85 2.38
CA ASP A 241 3.13 11.07 0.96
C ASP A 241 4.33 10.69 0.11
N PHE A 242 4.11 9.95 -1.00
CA PHE A 242 5.18 9.48 -1.88
C PHE A 242 5.92 10.63 -2.58
N ASN A 243 5.20 11.66 -3.00
CA ASN A 243 5.82 12.80 -3.64
C ASN A 243 6.59 13.67 -2.64
N ASP A 244 6.04 13.85 -1.43
CA ASP A 244 6.73 14.53 -0.33
C ASP A 244 7.98 13.76 0.10
N TYR A 245 7.97 12.42 0.02
CA TYR A 245 9.14 11.59 0.26
C TYR A 245 10.26 11.91 -0.73
N ASP A 246 9.94 12.01 -2.02
CA ASP A 246 10.90 12.38 -3.05
C ASP A 246 11.45 13.81 -2.86
N VAL A 247 10.58 14.76 -2.48
CA VAL A 247 11.00 16.11 -2.07
C VAL A 247 11.94 16.05 -0.88
N GLY A 248 11.59 15.25 0.12
CA GLY A 248 12.39 15.04 1.33
C GLY A 248 13.78 14.49 1.02
N GLN A 249 13.87 13.47 0.18
CA GLN A 249 15.15 12.85 -0.21
C GLN A 249 16.07 13.84 -0.93
N ARG A 250 15.59 14.56 -1.94
CA ARG A 250 16.43 15.50 -2.70
C ARG A 250 16.82 16.76 -1.93
N ASN A 251 15.98 17.16 -0.95
CA ASN A 251 16.28 18.31 -0.08
C ASN A 251 16.90 17.91 1.27
N LYS A 252 17.14 16.61 1.51
CA LYS A 252 17.70 16.06 2.76
C LYS A 252 16.91 16.47 4.00
N LEU A 253 15.58 16.41 3.89
CA LEU A 253 14.68 16.71 5.00
C LEU A 253 14.63 15.52 5.97
N GLU A 254 14.30 15.81 7.22
CA GLU A 254 13.97 14.80 8.20
C GLU A 254 12.68 14.05 7.80
N ILE A 255 12.61 12.77 8.10
CA ILE A 255 11.43 11.93 7.83
C ILE A 255 10.82 11.56 9.17
N ILE A 256 9.68 12.17 9.49
CA ILE A 256 9.00 12.00 10.77
C ILE A 256 7.69 11.23 10.53
N ASN A 257 7.70 9.95 10.88
CA ASN A 257 6.49 9.14 10.88
C ASN A 257 5.67 9.43 12.14
N VAL A 258 4.40 9.81 11.98
CA VAL A 258 3.48 10.11 13.09
C VAL A 258 2.38 9.07 13.27
N PHE A 259 2.40 7.95 12.52
CA PHE A 259 1.43 6.88 12.62
C PHE A 259 2.04 5.57 13.11
N THR A 260 1.24 4.77 13.79
CA THR A 260 1.50 3.36 14.06
C THR A 260 1.08 2.49 12.88
N GLU A 261 1.37 1.19 12.92
CA GLU A 261 0.92 0.22 11.92
C GLU A 261 -0.61 0.14 11.81
N GLU A 262 -1.34 0.48 12.89
CA GLU A 262 -2.80 0.55 12.90
C GLU A 262 -3.37 1.88 12.39
N GLY A 263 -2.53 2.83 11.97
CA GLY A 263 -2.95 4.16 11.56
C GLY A 263 -3.40 5.05 12.72
N LYS A 264 -2.93 4.78 13.93
CA LYS A 264 -3.10 5.64 15.08
C LYS A 264 -1.91 6.59 15.22
N ILE A 265 -2.11 7.72 15.87
CA ILE A 265 -1.04 8.68 16.17
C ILE A 265 -0.04 8.05 17.14
N ASN A 266 1.25 8.14 16.81
CA ASN A 266 2.35 7.63 17.63
C ASN A 266 2.98 8.71 18.53
N ASP A 267 4.06 8.37 19.23
CA ASP A 267 4.79 9.20 20.20
C ASP A 267 5.67 10.32 19.59
N ASN A 268 5.78 10.40 18.27
CA ASN A 268 6.40 11.53 17.56
C ASN A 268 5.49 12.76 17.50
N ALA A 269 4.22 12.62 17.88
CA ALA A 269 3.24 13.68 17.94
C ALA A 269 3.10 14.25 19.38
N PRO A 270 2.45 15.41 19.53
CA PRO A 270 2.14 15.94 20.88
C PRO A 270 1.30 14.94 21.71
N LYS A 271 1.57 14.88 23.01
CA LYS A 271 0.99 13.87 23.93
C LYS A 271 -0.53 13.74 23.84
N ASP A 272 -1.24 14.84 23.64
CA ASP A 272 -2.70 14.89 23.59
C ASP A 272 -3.30 14.19 22.36
N TYR A 273 -2.48 13.81 21.39
CA TYR A 273 -2.88 13.13 20.16
C TYR A 273 -2.52 11.65 20.15
N ILE A 274 -1.57 11.22 20.98
CA ILE A 274 -1.05 9.84 21.00
C ILE A 274 -2.20 8.84 21.21
N GLY A 275 -2.24 7.81 20.37
CA GLY A 275 -3.23 6.73 20.42
C GLY A 275 -4.56 7.02 19.73
N LEU A 276 -4.82 8.28 19.31
CA LEU A 276 -6.02 8.60 18.54
C LEU A 276 -5.95 7.99 17.16
N ASP A 277 -7.10 7.53 16.66
CA ASP A 277 -7.24 7.20 15.23
C ASP A 277 -6.96 8.45 14.38
N ARG A 278 -6.33 8.26 13.21
CA ARG A 278 -5.93 9.37 12.31
C ARG A 278 -7.09 10.29 11.91
N PHE A 279 -8.30 9.76 11.76
CA PHE A 279 -9.47 10.57 11.41
C PHE A 279 -10.03 11.33 12.61
N ASP A 280 -9.93 10.79 13.81
CA ASP A 280 -10.30 11.49 15.04
C ASP A 280 -9.26 12.56 15.39
N ALA A 281 -7.98 12.27 15.19
CA ALA A 281 -6.90 13.25 15.28
C ALA A 281 -7.13 14.42 14.31
N ARG A 282 -7.54 14.14 13.06
CA ARG A 282 -7.92 15.19 12.08
C ARG A 282 -9.00 16.12 12.62
N LYS A 283 -10.08 15.58 13.18
CA LYS A 283 -11.16 16.39 13.77
C LYS A 283 -10.65 17.27 14.92
N LYS A 284 -9.86 16.68 15.82
CA LYS A 284 -9.28 17.39 16.96
C LYS A 284 -8.34 18.52 16.52
N ILE A 285 -7.46 18.25 15.56
CA ILE A 285 -6.54 19.24 14.96
C ILE A 285 -7.32 20.41 14.37
N LEU A 286 -8.35 20.14 13.58
CA LEU A 286 -9.16 21.19 12.96
C LEU A 286 -9.87 22.07 13.99
N ASN A 287 -10.35 21.51 15.09
CA ASN A 287 -10.96 22.26 16.17
C ASN A 287 -9.92 23.15 16.86
N GLU A 288 -8.75 22.62 17.22
CA GLU A 288 -7.69 23.37 17.86
C GLU A 288 -7.12 24.49 16.97
N LEU A 289 -7.01 24.25 15.65
CA LEU A 289 -6.62 25.27 14.68
C LEU A 289 -7.64 26.43 14.60
N LYS A 290 -8.95 26.13 14.75
CA LYS A 290 -10.00 27.16 14.80
C LYS A 290 -9.92 27.96 16.09
N GLU A 291 -9.74 27.32 17.23
CA GLU A 291 -9.60 27.98 18.54
C GLU A 291 -8.38 28.91 18.61
N LYS A 292 -7.28 28.52 17.95
CA LYS A 292 -6.02 29.28 17.92
C LYS A 292 -5.89 30.24 16.74
N ASP A 293 -6.93 30.45 15.95
CA ASP A 293 -6.97 31.34 14.77
C ASP A 293 -5.94 30.98 13.68
N PHE A 294 -5.56 29.70 13.55
CA PHE A 294 -4.72 29.23 12.45
C PHE A 294 -5.55 28.65 11.29
N PHE A 295 -6.81 28.38 11.48
CA PHE A 295 -7.71 27.89 10.44
C PHE A 295 -8.24 29.04 9.61
N VAL A 296 -8.12 28.98 8.26
CA VAL A 296 -8.59 30.04 7.35
C VAL A 296 -9.97 29.72 6.79
N LYS A 297 -10.07 28.59 6.10
CA LYS A 297 -11.31 28.11 5.45
C LYS A 297 -11.21 26.64 5.08
N GLU A 298 -12.33 26.05 4.68
CA GLU A 298 -12.40 24.75 4.02
C GLU A 298 -13.23 24.84 2.74
N GLU A 299 -12.91 24.02 1.77
CA GLU A 299 -13.63 23.92 0.50
C GLU A 299 -13.92 22.46 0.17
N ASN A 300 -15.08 22.18 -0.41
CA ASN A 300 -15.43 20.85 -0.88
C ASN A 300 -14.69 20.55 -2.19
N ILE A 301 -14.10 19.38 -2.27
CA ILE A 301 -13.40 18.89 -3.46
C ILE A 301 -13.77 17.44 -3.74
N LYS A 302 -13.61 17.01 -4.98
CA LYS A 302 -13.53 15.60 -5.32
C LYS A 302 -12.09 15.16 -5.25
N ASN A 303 -11.81 14.12 -4.48
CA ASN A 303 -10.47 13.61 -4.28
C ASN A 303 -10.44 12.09 -4.47
N LYS A 304 -9.35 11.57 -5.03
CA LYS A 304 -9.10 10.14 -5.11
C LYS A 304 -8.47 9.67 -3.82
N VAL A 305 -9.11 8.73 -3.15
CA VAL A 305 -8.65 8.15 -1.89
C VAL A 305 -8.27 6.69 -2.15
N PRO A 306 -7.05 6.26 -1.77
CA PRO A 306 -6.59 4.89 -1.97
C PRO A 306 -7.25 3.95 -0.95
N TYR A 307 -7.84 2.86 -1.42
CA TYR A 307 -8.42 1.78 -0.62
C TYR A 307 -7.74 0.46 -0.94
N GLY A 308 -7.54 -0.37 0.09
CA GLY A 308 -7.10 -1.76 -0.10
C GLY A 308 -8.27 -2.61 -0.62
N ASP A 309 -8.03 -3.35 -1.68
CA ASP A 309 -9.05 -4.20 -2.33
C ASP A 309 -9.61 -5.28 -1.40
N ARG A 310 -8.80 -5.76 -0.44
CA ARG A 310 -9.14 -6.85 0.48
C ARG A 310 -9.75 -6.39 1.79
N SER A 311 -9.18 -5.35 2.41
CA SER A 311 -9.66 -4.81 3.69
C SER A 311 -10.80 -3.82 3.52
N ASN A 312 -10.92 -3.22 2.33
CA ASN A 312 -11.82 -2.09 2.06
C ASN A 312 -11.55 -0.89 2.99
N SER A 313 -10.31 -0.76 3.46
CA SER A 313 -9.84 0.34 4.32
C SER A 313 -9.01 1.35 3.54
N VAL A 314 -8.93 2.57 4.05
CA VAL A 314 -8.05 3.60 3.48
C VAL A 314 -6.59 3.22 3.72
N ILE A 315 -5.82 3.17 2.65
CA ILE A 315 -4.40 2.86 2.65
C ILE A 315 -3.57 4.08 3.06
N GLU A 316 -2.51 3.84 3.83
CA GLU A 316 -1.58 4.87 4.26
C GLU A 316 -0.21 4.67 3.61
N PRO A 317 0.43 5.73 3.08
CA PRO A 317 1.87 5.70 2.86
C PRO A 317 2.58 5.51 4.21
N PHE A 318 3.36 4.46 4.33
CA PHE A 318 3.99 4.08 5.60
C PHE A 318 5.46 3.70 5.37
N LEU A 319 6.34 4.25 6.20
CA LEU A 319 7.76 3.97 6.15
C LEU A 319 8.05 2.68 6.91
N THR A 320 8.55 1.68 6.19
CA THR A 320 8.88 0.39 6.79
C THR A 320 10.02 -0.31 6.07
N GLU A 321 10.72 -1.17 6.78
CA GLU A 321 11.77 -1.98 6.21
C GLU A 321 11.19 -3.18 5.47
N GLN A 322 11.41 -3.25 4.17
CA GLN A 322 10.88 -4.28 3.28
C GLN A 322 11.96 -4.86 2.37
N TRP A 323 11.69 -6.03 1.81
CA TRP A 323 12.50 -6.63 0.76
C TRP A 323 12.11 -6.08 -0.60
N PHE A 324 13.09 -5.66 -1.37
CA PHE A 324 12.92 -5.13 -2.72
C PHE A 324 13.71 -5.91 -3.73
N VAL A 325 13.17 -5.98 -4.96
CA VAL A 325 13.85 -6.57 -6.13
C VAL A 325 14.20 -5.47 -7.11
N ASP A 326 15.45 -5.43 -7.60
CA ASP A 326 15.85 -4.55 -8.71
C ASP A 326 15.32 -5.12 -10.04
N ALA A 327 14.00 -5.02 -10.22
CA ALA A 327 13.30 -5.49 -11.41
C ALA A 327 13.80 -4.80 -12.69
N LYS A 328 14.29 -3.56 -12.59
CA LYS A 328 14.81 -2.81 -13.74
C LYS A 328 16.02 -3.51 -14.35
N LYS A 329 16.98 -3.96 -13.53
CA LYS A 329 18.14 -4.72 -14.03
C LYS A 329 17.75 -6.06 -14.61
N LEU A 330 16.82 -6.77 -13.99
CA LEU A 330 16.30 -8.05 -14.50
C LEU A 330 15.59 -7.88 -15.83
N ALA A 331 14.76 -6.85 -15.99
CA ALA A 331 13.96 -6.58 -17.17
C ALA A 331 14.79 -6.20 -18.42
N ILE A 332 16.01 -5.69 -18.28
CA ILE A 332 16.84 -5.22 -19.41
C ILE A 332 17.03 -6.32 -20.46
N LYS A 333 17.37 -7.54 -20.02
CA LYS A 333 17.59 -8.68 -20.92
C LYS A 333 16.27 -9.16 -21.54
N ALA A 334 15.21 -9.29 -20.76
CA ALA A 334 13.90 -9.70 -21.23
C ALA A 334 13.35 -8.73 -22.30
N LYS A 335 13.43 -7.42 -22.06
CA LYS A 335 13.00 -6.40 -23.04
C LYS A 335 13.73 -6.48 -24.38
N LYS A 336 15.00 -6.92 -24.41
CA LYS A 336 15.76 -7.10 -25.65
C LYS A 336 15.31 -8.32 -26.47
N ILE A 337 14.73 -9.32 -25.82
CA ILE A 337 14.24 -10.53 -26.48
C ILE A 337 12.87 -10.30 -27.12
N VAL A 338 12.04 -9.44 -26.48
CA VAL A 338 10.68 -9.14 -26.97
C VAL A 338 10.68 -8.10 -28.11
N LYS A 339 11.74 -7.32 -28.26
CA LYS A 339 11.93 -6.38 -29.37
C LYS A 339 12.61 -7.05 -30.56
#